data_9b990cc681825437553af0fad507d1ec
#
_entry.id   9b990cc681825437553af0fad507d1ec
#
_cell.length_a   1.000
_cell.length_b   1.000
_cell.length_c   1.000
_cell.angle_alpha   90.00
_cell.angle_beta   90.00
_cell.angle_gamma   90.00
#
_symmetry.space_group_name_H-M   'P 1'
#
loop_
_entity.id
_entity.type
_entity.pdbx_description
1 polymer ?
#
loop_
_entity_poly.entity_id
_entity_poly.type
_entity_poly.pdbx_seq_one_letter_code
_entity_poly.pdbx_strand_id
1 'polypeptide(L)'
;MAERIVSMHAAYRSGKEVVDGFLSRPTAGDPRAAIVLVHGYRGLDDGQRSVTRRFAQEGFVCLSPDLFHGKTYHTLEDCALKKTSLDIPRAVTNIVDSVPYLRKLPWVGKKKVAVLGFCMGGGLALYAVAQSRAFAAAVIYYQSLFPDPEDLRGIQVPLLCHYGTDDPGTTKTEIDMFRDTLDGYKKKYEIEMYQGAGHAFLNNPQSKNPANLE
;
A
#
# COMPACT_ATOMS: atom_id res chain seq x y z
N MET A 1 -12.27 24.13 -8.83
CA MET A 1 -13.24 23.12 -9.32
C MET A 1 -12.73 21.76 -8.91
N ALA A 2 -13.49 20.99 -8.11
CA ALA A 2 -13.10 19.65 -7.77
C ALA A 2 -12.96 18.84 -9.07
N GLU A 3 -11.79 18.23 -9.30
CA GLU A 3 -11.60 17.32 -10.43
C GLU A 3 -12.65 16.21 -10.33
N ARG A 4 -13.39 16.03 -11.42
CA ARG A 4 -14.34 14.92 -11.50
C ARG A 4 -13.55 13.62 -11.60
N ILE A 5 -13.86 12.67 -10.74
CA ILE A 5 -13.29 11.32 -10.77
C ILE A 5 -14.35 10.33 -11.21
N VAL A 6 -13.89 9.21 -11.76
CA VAL A 6 -14.71 8.03 -12.02
C VAL A 6 -14.10 6.85 -11.25
N SER A 7 -14.98 6.07 -10.63
CA SER A 7 -14.61 4.85 -9.94
C SER A 7 -15.32 3.66 -10.57
N MET A 8 -14.62 2.54 -10.65
CA MET A 8 -15.16 1.33 -11.27
C MET A 8 -14.60 0.07 -10.60
N HIS A 9 -15.31 -1.01 -10.76
CA HIS A 9 -14.78 -2.34 -10.47
C HIS A 9 -13.64 -2.64 -11.46
N ALA A 10 -12.59 -3.24 -10.96
CA ALA A 10 -11.48 -3.76 -11.74
C ALA A 10 -11.36 -5.26 -11.50
N ALA A 11 -10.98 -6.01 -12.52
CA ALA A 11 -10.67 -7.42 -12.39
C ALA A 11 -9.49 -7.76 -13.31
N TYR A 12 -8.52 -8.50 -12.80
CA TYR A 12 -7.35 -8.90 -13.57
C TYR A 12 -6.91 -10.31 -13.21
N ARG A 13 -6.25 -10.96 -14.17
CA ARG A 13 -5.71 -12.31 -13.97
C ARG A 13 -4.39 -12.23 -13.22
N SER A 14 -4.25 -13.06 -12.18
CA SER A 14 -3.01 -13.27 -11.44
C SER A 14 -2.79 -14.78 -11.31
N GLY A 15 -1.82 -15.30 -12.05
CA GLY A 15 -1.63 -16.75 -12.19
C GLY A 15 -2.90 -17.43 -12.70
N LYS A 16 -3.45 -18.36 -11.88
CA LYS A 16 -4.68 -19.11 -12.19
C LYS A 16 -5.97 -18.47 -11.70
N GLU A 17 -5.89 -17.37 -10.94
CA GLU A 17 -7.05 -16.71 -10.36
C GLU A 17 -7.38 -15.37 -11.02
N VAL A 18 -8.57 -14.86 -10.73
CA VAL A 18 -8.99 -13.50 -11.02
C VAL A 18 -9.00 -12.73 -9.70
N VAL A 19 -8.30 -11.60 -9.69
CA VAL A 19 -8.26 -10.68 -8.55
C VAL A 19 -9.17 -9.52 -8.87
N ASP A 20 -10.16 -9.32 -8.01
CA ASP A 20 -11.03 -8.16 -8.05
C ASP A 20 -10.33 -6.95 -7.44
N GLY A 21 -10.84 -5.76 -7.71
CA GLY A 21 -10.30 -4.54 -7.16
C GLY A 21 -11.21 -3.34 -7.38
N PHE A 22 -10.81 -2.24 -6.78
CA PHE A 22 -11.46 -0.96 -6.93
C PHE A 22 -10.51 0.03 -7.57
N LEU A 23 -10.88 0.58 -8.73
CA LEU A 23 -10.09 1.53 -9.49
C LEU A 23 -10.79 2.89 -9.51
N SER A 24 -10.01 3.94 -9.28
CA SER A 24 -10.46 5.32 -9.46
C SER A 24 -9.45 6.11 -10.28
N ARG A 25 -9.94 7.04 -11.10
CA ARG A 25 -9.10 7.92 -11.93
C ARG A 25 -9.75 9.28 -12.13
N PRO A 26 -8.99 10.33 -12.47
CA PRO A 26 -9.56 11.57 -12.95
C PRO A 26 -10.29 11.34 -14.28
N THR A 27 -11.36 12.12 -14.52
CA THR A 27 -12.13 12.06 -15.78
C THR A 27 -11.56 12.98 -16.86
N ALA A 28 -10.76 13.96 -16.47
CA ALA A 28 -10.14 14.94 -17.37
C ALA A 28 -8.64 15.05 -17.11
N GLY A 29 -7.90 15.50 -18.11
CA GLY A 29 -6.46 15.65 -18.03
C GLY A 29 -5.70 14.32 -18.24
N ASP A 30 -4.38 14.43 -18.28
CA ASP A 30 -3.47 13.29 -18.37
C ASP A 30 -3.03 12.88 -16.95
N PRO A 31 -3.33 11.68 -16.47
CA PRO A 31 -2.94 11.26 -15.12
C PRO A 31 -1.43 11.35 -14.90
N ARG A 32 -1.03 11.77 -13.70
CA ARG A 32 0.39 11.95 -13.32
C ARG A 32 1.17 10.63 -13.33
N ALA A 33 0.57 9.60 -12.75
CA ALA A 33 1.12 8.25 -12.63
C ALA A 33 -0.01 7.29 -12.21
N ALA A 34 0.33 6.01 -12.03
CA ALA A 34 -0.58 5.05 -11.40
C ALA A 34 -0.07 4.63 -10.01
N ILE A 35 -1.00 4.28 -9.13
CA ILE A 35 -0.73 3.79 -7.78
C ILE A 35 -1.47 2.46 -7.59
N VAL A 36 -0.75 1.46 -7.10
CA VAL A 36 -1.33 0.24 -6.52
C VAL A 36 -1.42 0.48 -5.02
N LEU A 37 -2.64 0.56 -4.49
CA LEU A 37 -2.90 0.88 -3.09
C LEU A 37 -3.28 -0.39 -2.33
N VAL A 38 -2.38 -0.87 -1.49
CA VAL A 38 -2.52 -2.15 -0.78
C VAL A 38 -3.19 -1.93 0.57
N HIS A 39 -4.32 -2.60 0.79
CA HIS A 39 -5.10 -2.49 2.01
C HIS A 39 -4.45 -3.19 3.22
N GLY A 40 -4.83 -2.77 4.42
CA GLY A 40 -4.49 -3.45 5.67
C GLY A 40 -5.39 -4.65 5.96
N TYR A 41 -5.39 -5.13 7.23
CA TYR A 41 -6.16 -6.32 7.64
C TYR A 41 -7.68 -6.19 7.52
N ARG A 42 -8.22 -4.99 7.37
CA ARG A 42 -9.65 -4.80 7.16
C ARG A 42 -10.13 -5.22 5.77
N GLY A 43 -9.22 -5.39 4.82
CA GLY A 43 -9.57 -5.71 3.44
C GLY A 43 -9.90 -4.46 2.61
N LEU A 44 -10.52 -4.67 1.44
CA LEU A 44 -10.96 -3.60 0.55
C LEU A 44 -12.32 -3.04 1.03
N ASP A 45 -12.31 -2.39 2.20
CA ASP A 45 -13.46 -1.74 2.82
C ASP A 45 -13.76 -0.34 2.24
N ASP A 46 -14.78 0.34 2.76
CA ASP A 46 -15.16 1.68 2.29
C ASP A 46 -14.08 2.73 2.62
N GLY A 47 -13.34 2.56 3.71
CA GLY A 47 -12.20 3.40 4.06
C GLY A 47 -11.11 3.32 2.99
N GLN A 48 -10.73 2.10 2.58
CA GLN A 48 -9.76 1.88 1.51
C GLN A 48 -10.25 2.45 0.16
N ARG A 49 -11.53 2.25 -0.17
CA ARG A 49 -12.15 2.83 -1.37
C ARG A 49 -12.14 4.36 -1.34
N SER A 50 -12.36 4.95 -0.17
CA SER A 50 -12.29 6.42 0.01
C SER A 50 -10.89 6.94 -0.26
N VAL A 51 -9.84 6.31 0.28
CA VAL A 51 -8.45 6.70 0.01
C VAL A 51 -8.11 6.53 -1.48
N THR A 52 -8.59 5.48 -2.13
CA THR A 52 -8.42 5.27 -3.58
C THR A 52 -8.99 6.45 -4.39
N ARG A 53 -10.17 6.94 -4.00
CA ARG A 53 -10.79 8.11 -4.65
C ARG A 53 -10.00 9.39 -4.41
N ARG A 54 -9.46 9.59 -3.20
CA ARG A 54 -8.63 10.76 -2.86
C ARG A 54 -7.39 10.84 -3.75
N PHE A 55 -6.69 9.71 -3.99
CA PHE A 55 -5.58 9.70 -4.95
C PHE A 55 -6.03 10.04 -6.37
N ALA A 56 -7.21 9.61 -6.77
CA ALA A 56 -7.74 9.99 -8.08
C ALA A 56 -8.06 11.49 -8.17
N GLN A 57 -8.53 12.11 -7.10
CA GLN A 57 -8.73 13.57 -7.00
C GLN A 57 -7.41 14.34 -7.13
N GLU A 58 -6.30 13.75 -6.68
CA GLU A 58 -4.95 14.29 -6.81
C GLU A 58 -4.31 14.01 -8.19
N GLY A 59 -5.07 13.48 -9.15
CA GLY A 59 -4.63 13.27 -10.53
C GLY A 59 -3.91 11.96 -10.79
N PHE A 60 -4.05 10.96 -9.93
CA PHE A 60 -3.49 9.63 -10.13
C PHE A 60 -4.53 8.64 -10.63
N VAL A 61 -4.10 7.61 -11.35
CA VAL A 61 -4.89 6.39 -11.50
C VAL A 61 -4.58 5.50 -10.31
N CYS A 62 -5.57 5.21 -9.46
CA CYS A 62 -5.35 4.41 -8.25
C CYS A 62 -6.16 3.11 -8.30
N LEU A 63 -5.49 1.99 -8.16
CA LEU A 63 -6.08 0.65 -8.08
C LEU A 63 -5.82 0.07 -6.70
N SER A 64 -6.87 -0.30 -5.99
CA SER A 64 -6.78 -1.13 -4.79
C SER A 64 -7.22 -2.55 -5.12
N PRO A 65 -6.28 -3.51 -5.23
CA PRO A 65 -6.61 -4.93 -5.37
C PRO A 65 -7.28 -5.46 -4.11
N ASP A 66 -8.22 -6.38 -4.29
CA ASP A 66 -8.87 -7.10 -3.18
C ASP A 66 -8.13 -8.41 -2.90
N LEU A 67 -7.21 -8.37 -1.95
CA LEU A 67 -6.41 -9.54 -1.57
C LEU A 67 -7.20 -10.53 -0.69
N PHE A 68 -8.43 -10.19 -0.32
CA PHE A 68 -9.27 -11.01 0.55
C PHE A 68 -10.52 -11.55 -0.14
N HIS A 69 -10.64 -11.37 -1.47
CA HIS A 69 -11.71 -11.93 -2.30
C HIS A 69 -13.12 -11.61 -1.77
N GLY A 70 -13.41 -10.33 -1.59
CA GLY A 70 -14.70 -9.81 -1.15
C GLY A 70 -14.91 -9.81 0.36
N LYS A 71 -13.95 -10.29 1.16
CA LYS A 71 -14.09 -10.31 2.62
C LYS A 71 -13.51 -9.06 3.24
N THR A 72 -14.23 -8.51 4.22
CA THR A 72 -13.79 -7.42 5.08
C THR A 72 -13.87 -7.83 6.55
N TYR A 73 -12.97 -7.29 7.36
CA TYR A 73 -12.86 -7.63 8.78
C TYR A 73 -12.93 -6.35 9.61
N HIS A 74 -13.76 -6.37 10.65
CA HIS A 74 -14.07 -5.16 11.43
C HIS A 74 -13.67 -5.28 12.90
N THR A 75 -13.47 -6.50 13.42
CA THR A 75 -13.00 -6.73 14.78
C THR A 75 -11.51 -6.98 14.82
N LEU A 76 -10.87 -6.69 15.96
CA LEU A 76 -9.44 -7.00 16.17
C LEU A 76 -9.17 -8.50 16.13
N GLU A 77 -10.12 -9.31 16.61
CA GLU A 77 -10.03 -10.76 16.63
C GLU A 77 -10.00 -11.33 15.21
N ASP A 78 -10.93 -10.91 14.34
CA ASP A 78 -10.97 -11.32 12.93
C ASP A 78 -9.70 -10.90 12.19
N CYS A 79 -9.20 -9.68 12.45
CA CYS A 79 -7.96 -9.18 11.88
C CYS A 79 -6.75 -10.03 12.31
N ALA A 80 -6.70 -10.45 13.58
CA ALA A 80 -5.63 -11.29 14.11
C ALA A 80 -5.64 -12.69 13.47
N LEU A 81 -6.82 -13.32 13.35
CA LEU A 81 -6.99 -14.59 12.65
C LEU A 81 -6.55 -14.49 11.18
N LYS A 82 -6.91 -13.41 10.52
CA LYS A 82 -6.50 -13.19 9.12
C LYS A 82 -4.99 -13.01 8.98
N LYS A 83 -4.33 -12.37 9.95
CA LYS A 83 -2.88 -12.21 9.97
C LYS A 83 -2.16 -13.56 9.90
N THR A 84 -2.61 -14.55 10.66
CA THR A 84 -1.99 -15.89 10.71
C THR A 84 -2.29 -16.76 9.49
N SER A 85 -3.37 -16.45 8.74
CA SER A 85 -3.79 -17.21 7.56
C SER A 85 -3.43 -16.53 6.23
N LEU A 86 -2.63 -15.47 6.26
CA LEU A 86 -2.26 -14.74 5.05
C LEU A 86 -1.24 -15.52 4.23
N ASP A 87 -1.59 -15.85 2.99
CA ASP A 87 -0.66 -16.36 1.99
C ASP A 87 0.11 -15.17 1.38
N ILE A 88 1.27 -14.85 1.99
CA ILE A 88 2.11 -13.72 1.57
C ILE A 88 2.58 -13.85 0.12
N PRO A 89 3.13 -14.99 -0.34
CA PRO A 89 3.57 -15.15 -1.72
C PRO A 89 2.45 -14.88 -2.72
N ARG A 90 1.25 -15.40 -2.45
CA ARG A 90 0.07 -15.17 -3.29
C ARG A 90 -0.33 -13.70 -3.31
N ALA A 91 -0.41 -13.06 -2.15
CA ALA A 91 -0.77 -11.64 -2.05
C ALA A 91 0.23 -10.76 -2.80
N VAL A 92 1.53 -11.03 -2.67
CA VAL A 92 2.59 -10.32 -3.40
C VAL A 92 2.46 -10.53 -4.90
N THR A 93 2.20 -11.75 -5.36
CA THR A 93 1.95 -12.04 -6.79
C THR A 93 0.77 -11.22 -7.30
N ASN A 94 -0.34 -11.17 -6.55
CA ASN A 94 -1.52 -10.41 -6.91
C ASN A 94 -1.23 -8.90 -7.02
N ILE A 95 -0.41 -8.36 -6.13
CA ILE A 95 0.02 -6.95 -6.17
C ILE A 95 0.88 -6.70 -7.42
N VAL A 96 1.85 -7.56 -7.70
CA VAL A 96 2.75 -7.40 -8.85
C VAL A 96 1.99 -7.52 -10.18
N ASP A 97 1.08 -8.48 -10.30
CA ASP A 97 0.29 -8.73 -11.51
C ASP A 97 -0.75 -7.62 -11.80
N SER A 98 -1.05 -6.78 -10.83
CA SER A 98 -1.86 -5.57 -11.06
C SER A 98 -1.17 -4.57 -12.01
N VAL A 99 0.16 -4.55 -12.07
CA VAL A 99 0.91 -3.61 -12.91
C VAL A 99 0.74 -3.86 -14.40
N PRO A 100 0.90 -5.08 -14.94
CA PRO A 100 0.56 -5.38 -16.33
C PRO A 100 -0.89 -5.03 -16.69
N TYR A 101 -1.84 -5.24 -15.78
CA TYR A 101 -3.22 -4.81 -15.98
C TYR A 101 -3.33 -3.29 -16.12
N LEU A 102 -2.77 -2.53 -15.17
CA LEU A 102 -2.77 -1.07 -15.24
C LEU A 102 -2.15 -0.55 -16.53
N ARG A 103 -1.04 -1.13 -16.99
CA ARG A 103 -0.34 -0.72 -18.22
C ARG A 103 -1.15 -0.94 -19.50
N LYS A 104 -2.16 -1.83 -19.49
CA LYS A 104 -3.08 -2.03 -20.63
C LYS A 104 -4.16 -0.95 -20.70
N LEU A 105 -4.37 -0.20 -19.63
CA LEU A 105 -5.35 0.88 -19.61
C LEU A 105 -4.82 2.08 -20.41
N PRO A 106 -5.59 2.65 -21.35
CA PRO A 106 -5.10 3.69 -22.27
C PRO A 106 -4.62 4.95 -21.55
N TRP A 107 -5.17 5.25 -20.37
CA TRP A 107 -4.79 6.40 -19.56
C TRP A 107 -3.57 6.14 -18.64
N VAL A 108 -3.07 4.90 -18.56
CA VAL A 108 -1.83 4.54 -17.82
C VAL A 108 -0.68 4.28 -18.79
N GLY A 109 -0.78 3.29 -19.65
CA GLY A 109 0.23 3.00 -20.66
C GLY A 109 1.65 2.84 -20.07
N LYS A 110 2.57 3.71 -20.50
CA LYS A 110 3.98 3.70 -20.06
C LYS A 110 4.25 4.54 -18.81
N LYS A 111 3.24 5.10 -18.16
CA LYS A 111 3.43 5.92 -16.95
C LYS A 111 4.06 5.10 -15.82
N LYS A 112 4.72 5.80 -14.90
CA LYS A 112 5.27 5.17 -13.69
C LYS A 112 4.13 4.60 -12.84
N VAL A 113 4.40 3.45 -12.22
CA VAL A 113 3.49 2.82 -11.26
C VAL A 113 4.20 2.77 -9.91
N ALA A 114 3.61 3.35 -8.90
CA ALA A 114 4.07 3.23 -7.52
C ALA A 114 3.21 2.22 -6.77
N VAL A 115 3.74 1.66 -5.69
CA VAL A 115 2.96 0.90 -4.72
C VAL A 115 2.89 1.69 -3.42
N LEU A 116 1.72 1.69 -2.78
CA LEU A 116 1.51 2.28 -1.47
C LEU A 116 0.74 1.30 -0.60
N GLY A 117 1.16 1.12 0.65
CA GLY A 117 0.49 0.17 1.53
C GLY A 117 0.40 0.65 2.97
N PHE A 118 -0.70 0.25 3.64
CA PHE A 118 -0.98 0.56 5.03
C PHE A 118 -0.91 -0.70 5.88
N CYS A 119 -0.27 -0.65 7.06
CA CYS A 119 -0.25 -1.74 8.01
C CYS A 119 0.29 -3.04 7.36
N MET A 120 -0.47 -4.13 7.33
CA MET A 120 -0.16 -5.34 6.56
C MET A 120 0.24 -5.02 5.12
N GLY A 121 -0.55 -4.16 4.46
CA GLY A 121 -0.30 -3.76 3.08
C GLY A 121 1.02 -3.04 2.87
N GLY A 122 1.53 -2.35 3.89
CA GLY A 122 2.86 -1.75 3.88
C GLY A 122 3.96 -2.80 3.77
N GLY A 123 3.88 -3.88 4.55
CA GLY A 123 4.81 -5.00 4.45
C GLY A 123 4.70 -5.74 3.12
N LEU A 124 3.47 -5.98 2.63
CA LEU A 124 3.26 -6.58 1.31
C LEU A 124 3.83 -5.72 0.17
N ALA A 125 3.73 -4.39 0.29
CA ALA A 125 4.34 -3.47 -0.66
C ALA A 125 5.87 -3.56 -0.66
N LEU A 126 6.51 -3.73 0.52
CA LEU A 126 7.95 -4.00 0.62
C LEU A 126 8.34 -5.30 -0.07
N TYR A 127 7.62 -6.40 0.18
CA TYR A 127 7.86 -7.66 -0.53
C TYR A 127 7.70 -7.49 -2.05
N ALA A 128 6.67 -6.77 -2.49
CA ALA A 128 6.43 -6.56 -3.92
C ALA A 128 7.58 -5.82 -4.61
N VAL A 129 8.14 -4.77 -3.99
CA VAL A 129 9.29 -4.05 -4.59
C VAL A 129 10.62 -4.75 -4.39
N ALA A 130 10.73 -5.66 -3.43
CA ALA A 130 11.90 -6.52 -3.26
C ALA A 130 11.97 -7.61 -4.35
N GLN A 131 10.83 -8.15 -4.74
CA GLN A 131 10.73 -9.26 -5.69
C GLN A 131 10.50 -8.83 -7.15
N SER A 132 10.07 -7.58 -7.39
CA SER A 132 9.69 -7.12 -8.73
C SER A 132 10.23 -5.73 -9.07
N ARG A 133 10.63 -5.56 -10.34
CA ARG A 133 11.06 -4.28 -10.95
C ARG A 133 9.89 -3.51 -11.58
N ALA A 134 8.66 -3.95 -11.37
CA ALA A 134 7.50 -3.37 -12.02
C ALA A 134 7.15 -1.97 -11.50
N PHE A 135 7.56 -1.66 -10.26
CA PHE A 135 7.28 -0.40 -9.58
C PHE A 135 8.41 0.61 -9.73
N ALA A 136 8.08 1.89 -9.64
CA ALA A 136 9.02 3.01 -9.70
C ALA A 136 9.32 3.64 -8.33
N ALA A 137 8.47 3.41 -7.33
CA ALA A 137 8.62 3.87 -5.95
C ALA A 137 7.70 3.05 -5.03
N ALA A 138 7.98 3.07 -3.74
CA ALA A 138 7.07 2.54 -2.72
C ALA A 138 6.86 3.56 -1.59
N VAL A 139 5.62 3.64 -1.10
CA VAL A 139 5.26 4.42 0.08
C VAL A 139 4.67 3.48 1.12
N ILE A 140 5.21 3.51 2.31
CA ILE A 140 4.94 2.55 3.38
C ILE A 140 4.41 3.30 4.60
N TYR A 141 3.23 2.94 5.06
CA TYR A 141 2.66 3.49 6.28
C TYR A 141 2.57 2.40 7.35
N TYR A 142 3.24 2.65 8.48
CA TYR A 142 3.14 1.86 9.72
C TYR A 142 2.99 0.35 9.46
N GLN A 143 3.87 -0.25 8.66
CA GLN A 143 3.77 -1.67 8.35
C GLN A 143 3.85 -2.54 9.62
N SER A 144 2.96 -3.51 9.70
CA SER A 144 2.94 -4.52 10.76
C SER A 144 3.56 -5.86 10.33
N LEU A 145 4.19 -5.87 9.19
CA LEU A 145 4.85 -7.02 8.58
C LEU A 145 6.19 -6.56 8.01
N PHE A 146 7.28 -7.10 8.52
CA PHE A 146 8.62 -6.81 8.04
C PHE A 146 9.13 -8.01 7.24
N PRO A 147 9.55 -7.81 5.98
CA PRO A 147 10.33 -8.81 5.25
C PRO A 147 11.65 -9.11 5.98
N ASP A 148 12.13 -10.33 5.81
CA ASP A 148 13.46 -10.68 6.30
C ASP A 148 14.53 -9.76 5.68
N PRO A 149 15.64 -9.47 6.40
CA PRO A 149 16.71 -8.61 5.89
C PRO A 149 17.20 -9.01 4.49
N GLU A 150 17.34 -10.31 4.22
CA GLU A 150 17.77 -10.79 2.89
C GLU A 150 16.78 -10.43 1.77
N ASP A 151 15.47 -10.44 2.04
CA ASP A 151 14.47 -10.05 1.06
C ASP A 151 14.62 -8.58 0.67
N LEU A 152 14.93 -7.71 1.64
CA LEU A 152 15.11 -6.27 1.42
C LEU A 152 16.27 -5.95 0.47
N ARG A 153 17.21 -6.88 0.29
CA ARG A 153 18.33 -6.76 -0.65
C ARG A 153 17.86 -6.54 -2.09
N GLY A 154 16.69 -7.11 -2.45
CA GLY A 154 16.11 -6.98 -3.79
C GLY A 154 15.57 -5.60 -4.13
N ILE A 155 15.33 -4.71 -3.16
CA ILE A 155 14.74 -3.39 -3.38
C ILE A 155 15.68 -2.51 -4.21
N GLN A 156 15.13 -1.89 -5.27
CA GLN A 156 15.88 -0.98 -6.15
C GLN A 156 15.17 0.34 -6.44
N VAL A 157 14.05 0.55 -5.79
CA VAL A 157 13.25 1.77 -5.92
C VAL A 157 13.37 2.62 -4.66
N PRO A 158 13.16 3.94 -4.75
CA PRO A 158 13.10 4.77 -3.55
C PRO A 158 11.91 4.38 -2.68
N LEU A 159 12.13 4.40 -1.37
CA LEU A 159 11.12 4.17 -0.35
C LEU A 159 10.82 5.48 0.39
N LEU A 160 9.55 5.71 0.71
CA LEU A 160 9.10 6.71 1.67
C LEU A 160 8.29 6.00 2.74
N CYS A 161 8.76 6.05 3.99
CA CYS A 161 8.17 5.31 5.10
C CYS A 161 7.68 6.27 6.18
N HIS A 162 6.48 6.03 6.70
CA HIS A 162 5.82 6.87 7.70
C HIS A 162 5.48 6.05 8.94
N TYR A 163 5.95 6.49 10.12
CA TYR A 163 5.72 5.81 11.40
C TYR A 163 5.30 6.78 12.49
N GLY A 164 4.48 6.28 13.40
CA GLY A 164 4.14 6.99 14.63
C GLY A 164 5.06 6.60 15.78
N THR A 165 5.41 7.54 16.66
CA THR A 165 6.27 7.24 17.82
C THR A 165 5.56 6.44 18.90
N ASP A 166 4.21 6.48 18.93
CA ASP A 166 3.37 5.80 19.93
C ASP A 166 2.67 4.56 19.34
N ASP A 167 3.21 4.02 18.24
CA ASP A 167 2.69 2.82 17.58
C ASP A 167 3.15 1.53 18.27
N PRO A 168 2.26 0.80 18.99
CA PRO A 168 2.63 -0.46 19.61
C PRO A 168 2.79 -1.61 18.62
N GLY A 169 2.28 -1.43 17.38
CA GLY A 169 2.35 -2.44 16.31
C GLY A 169 3.62 -2.34 15.45
N THR A 170 4.40 -1.27 15.63
CA THR A 170 5.66 -1.04 14.90
C THR A 170 6.61 -0.28 15.83
N THR A 171 7.43 -1.03 16.56
CA THR A 171 8.28 -0.48 17.61
C THR A 171 9.47 0.30 17.04
N LYS A 172 10.00 1.24 17.85
CA LYS A 172 11.24 1.95 17.48
C LYS A 172 12.38 0.99 17.17
N THR A 173 12.51 -0.09 17.92
CA THR A 173 13.55 -1.10 17.68
C THR A 173 13.42 -1.75 16.31
N GLU A 174 12.20 -2.12 15.88
CA GLU A 174 11.96 -2.69 14.55
C GLU A 174 12.26 -1.67 13.44
N ILE A 175 11.93 -0.40 13.65
CA ILE A 175 12.23 0.67 12.70
C ILE A 175 13.73 0.88 12.58
N ASP A 176 14.46 0.89 13.70
CA ASP A 176 15.92 1.05 13.71
C ASP A 176 16.61 -0.14 13.01
N MET A 177 16.20 -1.38 13.29
CA MET A 177 16.70 -2.58 12.59
C MET A 177 16.42 -2.54 11.08
N PHE A 178 15.23 -2.07 10.70
CA PHE A 178 14.86 -1.88 9.29
C PHE A 178 15.77 -0.84 8.62
N ARG A 179 16.01 0.30 9.29
CA ARG A 179 16.92 1.35 8.82
C ARG A 179 18.33 0.80 8.62
N ASP A 180 18.88 0.13 9.64
CA ASP A 180 20.24 -0.45 9.59
C ASP A 180 20.38 -1.43 8.42
N THR A 181 19.34 -2.22 8.15
CA THR A 181 19.31 -3.14 7.01
C THR A 181 19.33 -2.39 5.68
N LEU A 182 18.50 -1.35 5.54
CA LEU A 182 18.46 -0.53 4.33
C LEU A 182 19.80 0.19 4.09
N ASP A 183 20.43 0.70 5.14
CA ASP A 183 21.75 1.34 5.08
C ASP A 183 22.82 0.33 4.68
N GLY A 184 22.83 -0.87 5.27
CA GLY A 184 23.74 -1.96 4.93
C GLY A 184 23.68 -2.34 3.45
N TYR A 185 22.48 -2.33 2.87
CA TYR A 185 22.28 -2.58 1.43
C TYR A 185 22.31 -1.31 0.57
N LYS A 186 22.65 -0.14 1.16
CA LYS A 186 22.74 1.15 0.44
C LYS A 186 21.46 1.48 -0.33
N LYS A 187 20.30 1.25 0.29
CA LYS A 187 19.01 1.56 -0.33
C LYS A 187 18.71 3.05 -0.26
N LYS A 188 17.94 3.54 -1.25
CA LYS A 188 17.44 4.91 -1.23
C LYS A 188 16.12 4.94 -0.48
N TYR A 189 16.07 5.59 0.67
CA TYR A 189 14.87 5.70 1.48
C TYR A 189 14.80 7.02 2.23
N GLU A 190 13.60 7.32 2.72
CA GLU A 190 13.28 8.39 3.64
C GLU A 190 12.31 7.84 4.69
N ILE A 191 12.55 8.14 5.97
CA ILE A 191 11.70 7.72 7.07
C ILE A 191 11.23 8.96 7.82
N GLU A 192 9.91 9.15 7.85
CA GLU A 192 9.22 10.22 8.56
C GLU A 192 8.63 9.68 9.85
N MET A 193 8.96 10.32 10.98
CA MET A 193 8.46 9.96 12.31
C MET A 193 7.47 11.02 12.80
N TYR A 194 6.27 10.59 13.15
CA TYR A 194 5.19 11.46 13.65
C TYR A 194 5.06 11.32 15.16
N GLN A 195 5.42 12.40 15.86
CA GLN A 195 5.42 12.42 17.32
C GLN A 195 4.00 12.26 17.88
N GLY A 196 3.80 11.32 18.81
CA GLY A 196 2.53 11.03 19.46
C GLY A 196 1.51 10.29 18.59
N ALA A 197 1.84 9.98 17.33
CA ALA A 197 0.96 9.21 16.47
C ALA A 197 1.02 7.71 16.82
N GLY A 198 -0.16 7.09 16.94
CA GLY A 198 -0.31 5.65 17.14
C GLY A 198 -0.47 4.89 15.83
N HIS A 199 -0.73 3.56 15.91
CA HIS A 199 -0.96 2.74 14.72
C HIS A 199 -2.17 3.23 13.91
N ALA A 200 -2.07 3.16 12.58
CA ALA A 200 -3.12 3.59 11.66
C ALA A 200 -3.53 5.09 11.79
N PHE A 201 -2.62 5.95 12.22
CA PHE A 201 -2.87 7.37 12.47
C PHE A 201 -3.50 8.10 11.28
N LEU A 202 -3.29 7.65 10.06
CA LEU A 202 -3.86 8.28 8.86
C LEU A 202 -5.35 7.96 8.66
N ASN A 203 -5.80 6.79 9.11
CA ASN A 203 -7.13 6.24 8.77
C ASN A 203 -7.99 5.90 10.00
N ASN A 204 -7.44 6.01 11.21
CA ASN A 204 -8.16 5.70 12.43
C ASN A 204 -8.42 6.98 13.23
N PRO A 205 -9.67 7.45 13.31
CA PRO A 205 -10.03 8.65 14.10
C PRO A 205 -9.74 8.51 15.59
N GLN A 206 -9.62 7.27 16.10
CA GLN A 206 -9.29 6.99 17.51
C GLN A 206 -7.77 6.91 17.73
N SER A 207 -6.98 6.81 16.68
CA SER A 207 -5.53 6.94 16.75
C SER A 207 -5.20 8.42 16.98
N LYS A 208 -4.31 8.68 17.92
CA LYS A 208 -3.74 10.02 18.11
C LYS A 208 -3.02 10.40 16.82
N ASN A 209 -3.68 11.13 15.97
CA ASN A 209 -3.11 11.64 14.73
C ASN A 209 -2.90 13.13 14.89
N PRO A 210 -1.66 13.64 14.87
CA PRO A 210 -1.39 15.07 14.92
C PRO A 210 -2.12 15.87 13.85
N ALA A 211 -2.32 15.31 12.65
CA ALA A 211 -3.05 15.96 11.57
C ALA A 211 -4.58 16.02 11.78
N ASN A 212 -5.12 15.27 12.74
CA ASN A 212 -6.55 15.33 13.12
C ASN A 212 -6.78 16.24 14.32
N LEU A 213 -5.74 16.90 14.83
CA LEU A 213 -5.79 17.81 15.97
C LEU A 213 -5.86 19.30 15.54
N GLU A 214 -5.84 19.57 14.25
CA GLU A 214 -6.11 20.85 13.60
C GLU A 214 -7.48 20.78 12.88
#